data_aadc4a2e553045b83f7e390823fba4e9
#
_entry.id   aadc4a2e553045b83f7e390823fba4e9
#
_cell.length_a   1.000
_cell.length_b   1.000
_cell.length_c   1.000
_cell.angle_alpha   90.00
_cell.angle_beta   90.00
_cell.angle_gamma   90.00
#
_symmetry.space_group_name_H-M   'P 1'
#
loop_
_entity.id
_entity.type
_entity.pdbx_description
1 polymer ?
#
loop_
_entity_poly.entity_id
_entity_poly.type
_entity_poly.pdbx_seq_one_letter_code
_entity_poly.pdbx_strand_id
1 'polypeptide(L)'
;MIGYEIFVRSFADSNEDGIGDFIGIANSVDYFKKIGVDVIWLTPHFKSPSYHGYDIIDYFDTNSSFGTVDDFKSMVDTLHTNGIKLVIDLPLNHVSDRHPWFKAAMRGEKPYEDYFLWGQPHFNLKEKRHWDEEFIWHERNGKTYYGVFGGSSPDLNYDNPEVVQKSLEILEFWLNLGVDGFRFD
;
A
#
# COMPACT_ATOMS: atom_id res chain seq x y z
N MET A 1 -20.49 -14.99 5.85
CA MET A 1 -19.77 -13.75 5.48
C MET A 1 -19.15 -13.95 4.10
N ILE A 2 -19.50 -13.09 3.14
CA ILE A 2 -19.01 -13.13 1.76
C ILE A 2 -18.08 -11.92 1.58
N GLY A 3 -16.80 -12.18 1.28
CA GLY A 3 -15.83 -11.16 0.94
C GLY A 3 -15.77 -10.97 -0.58
N TYR A 4 -15.59 -9.72 -1.03
CA TYR A 4 -15.44 -9.36 -2.43
C TYR A 4 -14.18 -8.52 -2.62
N GLU A 5 -13.21 -9.06 -3.34
CA GLU A 5 -11.98 -8.34 -3.66
C GLU A 5 -12.19 -7.39 -4.83
N ILE A 6 -11.68 -6.16 -4.72
CA ILE A 6 -11.75 -5.13 -5.75
C ILE A 6 -10.36 -4.60 -6.06
N PHE A 7 -9.95 -4.73 -7.31
CA PHE A 7 -8.89 -3.93 -7.89
C PHE A 7 -9.52 -2.64 -8.43
N VAL A 8 -9.36 -1.54 -7.69
CA VAL A 8 -10.07 -0.26 -7.94
C VAL A 8 -10.00 0.15 -9.40
N ARG A 9 -8.79 0.14 -9.97
CA ARG A 9 -8.51 0.54 -11.35
C ARG A 9 -9.40 -0.11 -12.41
N SER A 10 -9.82 -1.35 -12.19
CA SER A 10 -10.50 -2.16 -13.20
C SER A 10 -11.95 -2.49 -12.87
N PHE A 11 -12.50 -1.90 -11.80
CA PHE A 11 -13.82 -2.32 -11.32
C PHE A 11 -14.96 -1.47 -11.91
N ALA A 12 -15.03 -0.19 -11.58
CA ALA A 12 -16.12 0.69 -12.03
C ALA A 12 -15.60 2.12 -12.20
N ASP A 13 -15.74 2.62 -13.40
CA ASP A 13 -15.36 3.97 -13.83
C ASP A 13 -16.59 4.87 -13.78
N SER A 14 -16.56 5.91 -12.93
CA SER A 14 -17.70 6.81 -12.75
C SER A 14 -17.61 8.07 -13.61
N ASN A 15 -16.42 8.38 -14.16
CA ASN A 15 -16.13 9.62 -14.85
C ASN A 15 -15.77 9.44 -16.35
N GLU A 16 -15.80 8.18 -16.85
CA GLU A 16 -15.54 7.79 -18.24
C GLU A 16 -14.09 8.05 -18.71
N ASP A 17 -13.11 8.02 -17.79
CA ASP A 17 -11.69 8.17 -18.14
C ASP A 17 -10.98 6.82 -18.44
N GLY A 18 -11.68 5.70 -18.30
CA GLY A 18 -11.18 4.36 -18.51
C GLY A 18 -10.50 3.75 -17.28
N ILE A 19 -10.57 4.42 -16.12
CA ILE A 19 -9.99 3.97 -14.86
C ILE A 19 -11.09 3.91 -13.79
N GLY A 20 -11.22 2.78 -13.11
CA GLY A 20 -12.15 2.64 -12.00
C GLY A 20 -11.76 3.53 -10.82
N ASP A 21 -12.78 3.97 -10.07
CA ASP A 21 -12.63 4.96 -9.00
C ASP A 21 -13.52 4.65 -7.79
N PHE A 22 -13.33 5.40 -6.69
CA PHE A 22 -14.09 5.23 -5.45
C PHE A 22 -15.58 5.53 -5.62
N ILE A 23 -15.93 6.48 -6.45
CA ILE A 23 -17.33 6.83 -6.73
C ILE A 23 -18.00 5.70 -7.50
N GLY A 24 -17.31 5.07 -8.45
CA GLY A 24 -17.78 3.89 -9.16
C GLY A 24 -18.05 2.71 -8.22
N ILE A 25 -17.19 2.50 -7.22
CA ILE A 25 -17.42 1.49 -6.18
C ILE A 25 -18.67 1.84 -5.36
N ALA A 26 -18.79 3.08 -4.90
CA ALA A 26 -19.94 3.55 -4.13
C ALA A 26 -21.25 3.39 -4.91
N ASN A 27 -21.25 3.71 -6.21
CA ASN A 27 -22.39 3.55 -7.10
C ASN A 27 -22.79 2.07 -7.34
N SER A 28 -21.90 1.13 -7.02
CA SER A 28 -22.13 -0.31 -7.21
C SER A 28 -22.76 -1.03 -6.01
N VAL A 29 -23.18 -0.29 -4.97
CA VAL A 29 -23.72 -0.88 -3.73
C VAL A 29 -24.90 -1.83 -3.97
N ASP A 30 -25.81 -1.50 -4.88
CA ASP A 30 -26.96 -2.38 -5.19
C ASP A 30 -26.50 -3.72 -5.78
N TYR A 31 -25.44 -3.71 -6.57
CA TYR A 31 -24.83 -4.95 -7.08
C TYR A 31 -24.27 -5.78 -5.93
N PHE A 32 -23.52 -5.19 -5.00
CA PHE A 32 -22.96 -5.90 -3.84
C PHE A 32 -24.07 -6.51 -2.97
N LYS A 33 -25.12 -5.76 -2.70
CA LYS A 33 -26.30 -6.25 -1.95
C LYS A 33 -26.97 -7.41 -2.63
N LYS A 34 -27.14 -7.34 -3.96
CA LYS A 34 -27.78 -8.39 -4.77
C LYS A 34 -27.03 -9.71 -4.68
N ILE A 35 -25.70 -9.68 -4.63
CA ILE A 35 -24.86 -10.89 -4.53
C ILE A 35 -24.51 -11.26 -3.09
N GLY A 36 -24.96 -10.48 -2.09
CA GLY A 36 -24.82 -10.79 -0.67
C GLY A 36 -23.44 -10.52 -0.07
N VAL A 37 -22.74 -9.48 -0.56
CA VAL A 37 -21.42 -9.09 -0.04
C VAL A 37 -21.54 -8.51 1.35
N ASP A 38 -20.77 -9.03 2.30
CA ASP A 38 -20.66 -8.53 3.67
C ASP A 38 -19.45 -7.63 3.88
N VAL A 39 -18.38 -7.87 3.12
CA VAL A 39 -17.12 -7.12 3.23
C VAL A 39 -16.44 -6.96 1.87
N ILE A 40 -16.00 -5.75 1.57
CA ILE A 40 -15.15 -5.45 0.44
C ILE A 40 -13.69 -5.43 0.92
N TRP A 41 -12.80 -6.03 0.13
CA TRP A 41 -11.36 -5.91 0.28
C TRP A 41 -10.81 -5.16 -0.93
N LEU A 42 -10.23 -3.97 -0.71
CA LEU A 42 -9.53 -3.23 -1.74
C LEU A 42 -8.05 -3.63 -1.81
N THR A 43 -7.58 -3.95 -3.01
CA THR A 43 -6.14 -3.98 -3.27
C THR A 43 -5.53 -2.58 -3.08
N PRO A 44 -4.18 -2.41 -3.05
CA PRO A 44 -3.59 -1.14 -2.67
C PRO A 44 -4.10 0.03 -3.53
N HIS A 45 -4.59 1.06 -2.87
CA HIS A 45 -5.20 2.23 -3.48
C HIS A 45 -4.44 3.53 -3.19
N PHE A 46 -3.30 3.41 -2.52
CA PHE A 46 -2.44 4.53 -2.13
C PHE A 46 -1.74 5.17 -3.33
N LYS A 47 -1.18 6.34 -3.11
CA LYS A 47 -0.29 6.98 -4.08
C LYS A 47 0.91 6.08 -4.38
N SER A 48 0.98 5.61 -5.61
CA SER A 48 1.99 4.66 -6.09
C SER A 48 2.39 4.99 -7.53
N PRO A 49 3.65 4.72 -7.93
CA PRO A 49 4.07 4.93 -9.30
C PRO A 49 3.71 3.77 -10.22
N SER A 50 3.31 2.62 -9.66
CA SER A 50 3.05 1.42 -10.44
C SER A 50 1.56 1.17 -10.65
N TYR A 51 1.28 0.37 -11.64
CA TYR A 51 -0.05 -0.13 -11.97
C TYR A 51 -0.68 -0.95 -10.83
N HIS A 52 0.11 -1.78 -10.14
CA HIS A 52 -0.38 -2.70 -9.09
C HIS A 52 -0.55 -2.03 -7.72
N GLY A 53 0.11 -0.90 -7.46
CA GLY A 53 -0.07 -0.12 -6.24
C GLY A 53 0.71 -0.58 -5.00
N TYR A 54 1.45 -1.70 -5.06
CA TYR A 54 2.17 -2.23 -3.90
C TYR A 54 3.46 -1.46 -3.53
N ASP A 55 4.01 -0.65 -4.42
CA ASP A 55 5.17 0.22 -4.18
C ASP A 55 4.70 1.64 -3.79
N ILE A 56 4.35 1.82 -2.53
CA ILE A 56 3.68 3.02 -2.02
C ILE A 56 4.67 4.19 -1.90
N ILE A 57 4.27 5.36 -2.41
CA ILE A 57 5.00 6.64 -2.26
C ILE A 57 4.51 7.43 -1.05
N ASP A 58 3.22 7.35 -0.76
CA ASP A 58 2.57 8.08 0.34
C ASP A 58 1.42 7.23 0.90
N TYR A 59 1.50 6.92 2.20
CA TYR A 59 0.48 6.12 2.89
C TYR A 59 -0.72 6.95 3.36
N PHE A 60 -0.63 8.27 3.33
CA PHE A 60 -1.67 9.18 3.82
C PHE A 60 -2.47 9.81 2.67
N ASP A 61 -2.21 9.37 1.43
CA ASP A 61 -2.86 9.85 0.23
C ASP A 61 -3.29 8.70 -0.67
N THR A 62 -4.32 8.92 -1.46
CA THR A 62 -4.83 7.97 -2.44
C THR A 62 -4.15 8.15 -3.81
N ASN A 63 -4.24 7.14 -4.66
CA ASN A 63 -3.91 7.32 -6.07
C ASN A 63 -4.93 8.29 -6.69
N SER A 64 -4.45 9.41 -7.20
CA SER A 64 -5.29 10.48 -7.75
C SER A 64 -6.18 10.03 -8.92
N SER A 65 -5.85 8.92 -9.59
CA SER A 65 -6.71 8.31 -10.60
C SER A 65 -7.94 7.62 -10.02
N PHE A 66 -7.95 7.33 -8.72
CA PHE A 66 -9.06 6.65 -8.05
C PHE A 66 -9.97 7.63 -7.29
N GLY A 67 -9.52 8.88 -7.13
CA GLY A 67 -10.20 9.92 -6.36
C GLY A 67 -9.36 10.43 -5.20
N THR A 68 -9.92 11.38 -4.47
CA THR A 68 -9.32 12.01 -3.29
C THR A 68 -9.58 11.18 -2.03
N VAL A 69 -8.92 11.55 -0.91
CA VAL A 69 -9.21 10.98 0.42
C VAL A 69 -10.68 11.24 0.82
N ASP A 70 -11.26 12.37 0.42
CA ASP A 70 -12.67 12.68 0.69
C ASP A 70 -13.61 11.78 -0.13
N ASP A 71 -13.26 11.46 -1.39
CA ASP A 71 -14.01 10.49 -2.21
C ASP A 71 -13.93 9.08 -1.60
N PHE A 72 -12.75 8.69 -1.11
CA PHE A 72 -12.57 7.44 -0.38
C PHE A 72 -13.47 7.39 0.87
N LYS A 73 -13.45 8.46 1.69
CA LYS A 73 -14.30 8.56 2.89
C LYS A 73 -15.79 8.46 2.52
N SER A 74 -16.22 9.13 1.46
CA SER A 74 -17.61 9.09 0.98
C SER A 74 -18.02 7.69 0.53
N MET A 75 -17.11 6.95 -0.12
CA MET A 75 -17.31 5.54 -0.47
C MET A 75 -17.49 4.69 0.79
N VAL A 76 -16.61 4.84 1.80
CA VAL A 76 -16.70 4.11 3.08
C VAL A 76 -18.07 4.35 3.74
N ASP A 77 -18.50 5.62 3.85
CA ASP A 77 -19.78 5.97 4.47
C ASP A 77 -20.98 5.35 3.70
N THR A 78 -20.88 5.30 2.38
CA THR A 78 -21.90 4.65 1.54
C THR A 78 -21.94 3.14 1.78
N LEU A 79 -20.80 2.47 1.86
CA LEU A 79 -20.71 1.04 2.16
C LEU A 79 -21.32 0.74 3.54
N HIS A 80 -20.90 1.49 4.55
CA HIS A 80 -21.38 1.33 5.93
C HIS A 80 -22.89 1.55 6.06
N THR A 81 -23.44 2.57 5.42
CA THR A 81 -24.89 2.83 5.39
C THR A 81 -25.68 1.64 4.84
N ASN A 82 -25.05 0.84 3.99
CA ASN A 82 -25.61 -0.36 3.38
C ASN A 82 -25.19 -1.67 4.06
N GLY A 83 -24.52 -1.58 5.22
CA GLY A 83 -24.15 -2.74 6.04
C GLY A 83 -22.94 -3.52 5.50
N ILE A 84 -22.16 -2.94 4.59
CA ILE A 84 -20.96 -3.54 3.98
C ILE A 84 -19.72 -2.97 4.66
N LYS A 85 -18.83 -3.84 5.12
CA LYS A 85 -17.54 -3.48 5.73
C LYS A 85 -16.47 -3.27 4.69
N LEU A 86 -15.41 -2.54 5.06
CA LEU A 86 -14.24 -2.30 4.21
C LEU A 86 -12.95 -2.78 4.87
N VAL A 87 -12.23 -3.64 4.19
CA VAL A 87 -10.84 -4.03 4.48
C VAL A 87 -9.96 -3.46 3.37
N ILE A 88 -8.82 -2.89 3.72
CA ILE A 88 -7.84 -2.42 2.74
C ILE A 88 -6.56 -3.25 2.78
N ASP A 89 -5.95 -3.45 1.63
CA ASP A 89 -4.62 -4.03 1.52
C ASP A 89 -3.59 -2.99 1.95
N LEU A 90 -2.73 -3.34 2.89
CA LEU A 90 -1.75 -2.43 3.48
C LEU A 90 -0.36 -3.07 3.48
N PRO A 91 0.41 -2.92 2.38
CA PRO A 91 1.79 -3.38 2.31
C PRO A 91 2.68 -2.50 3.18
N LEU A 92 3.03 -2.98 4.37
CA LEU A 92 3.96 -2.33 5.31
C LEU A 92 5.35 -2.96 5.31
N ASN A 93 5.58 -4.05 4.58
CA ASN A 93 6.90 -4.68 4.49
C ASN A 93 7.95 -3.74 3.84
N HIS A 94 7.55 -2.99 2.84
CA HIS A 94 8.43 -2.14 2.04
C HIS A 94 7.73 -0.86 1.62
N VAL A 95 8.49 0.06 1.07
CA VAL A 95 7.98 1.26 0.41
C VAL A 95 8.49 1.32 -1.04
N SER A 96 7.96 2.24 -1.85
CA SER A 96 8.57 2.56 -3.14
C SER A 96 9.98 3.15 -2.97
N ASP A 97 10.87 2.86 -3.90
CA ASP A 97 12.16 3.57 -4.02
C ASP A 97 12.00 5.08 -4.27
N ARG A 98 10.76 5.51 -4.58
CA ARG A 98 10.37 6.92 -4.73
C ARG A 98 9.79 7.53 -3.46
N HIS A 99 9.58 6.73 -2.40
CA HIS A 99 9.08 7.21 -1.12
C HIS A 99 10.03 8.25 -0.51
N PRO A 100 9.51 9.34 0.10
CA PRO A 100 10.35 10.37 0.74
C PRO A 100 11.35 9.82 1.75
N TRP A 101 10.95 8.81 2.55
CA TRP A 101 11.82 8.16 3.53
C TRP A 101 13.03 7.50 2.86
N PHE A 102 12.84 6.72 1.80
CA PHE A 102 13.94 6.06 1.13
C PHE A 102 14.87 7.05 0.42
N LYS A 103 14.30 8.09 -0.21
CA LYS A 103 15.11 9.17 -0.80
C LYS A 103 15.98 9.89 0.22
N ALA A 104 15.44 10.18 1.42
CA ALA A 104 16.20 10.78 2.51
C ALA A 104 17.28 9.82 3.05
N ALA A 105 16.95 8.53 3.23
CA ALA A 105 17.87 7.48 3.65
C ALA A 105 19.05 7.31 2.67
N MET A 106 18.78 7.38 1.37
CA MET A 106 19.83 7.32 0.34
C MET A 106 20.82 8.51 0.42
N ARG A 107 20.37 9.66 0.93
CA ARG A 107 21.24 10.83 1.20
C ARG A 107 21.94 10.76 2.56
N GLY A 108 21.69 9.73 3.38
CA GLY A 108 22.24 9.58 4.74
C GLY A 108 21.55 10.47 5.77
N GLU A 109 20.31 10.91 5.53
CA GLU A 109 19.57 11.77 6.44
C GLU A 109 18.94 10.97 7.58
N LYS A 110 19.20 11.36 8.82
CA LYS A 110 18.56 10.79 10.02
C LYS A 110 17.18 11.44 10.26
N PRO A 111 16.19 10.69 10.80
CA PRO A 111 16.29 9.28 11.22
C PRO A 111 16.09 8.27 10.05
N TYR A 112 15.80 8.73 8.85
CA TYR A 112 15.34 7.89 7.73
C TYR A 112 16.37 6.83 7.29
N GLU A 113 17.67 7.08 7.47
CA GLU A 113 18.68 6.07 7.14
C GLU A 113 18.48 4.79 7.97
N ASP A 114 18.00 4.89 9.21
CA ASP A 114 17.77 3.76 10.10
C ASP A 114 16.43 3.04 9.83
N TYR A 115 15.61 3.56 8.91
CA TYR A 115 14.34 2.94 8.52
C TYR A 115 14.50 1.76 7.57
N PHE A 116 15.69 1.56 7.03
CA PHE A 116 15.96 0.54 6.01
C PHE A 116 17.10 -0.39 6.42
N LEU A 117 17.13 -1.58 5.81
CA LEU A 117 18.17 -2.57 6.01
C LEU A 117 19.28 -2.37 4.97
N TRP A 118 20.49 -2.11 5.46
CA TRP A 118 21.67 -1.86 4.61
C TRP A 118 22.61 -3.03 4.60
N GLY A 119 23.16 -3.34 3.43
CA GLY A 119 24.16 -4.39 3.26
C GLY A 119 25.43 -4.13 4.06
N GLN A 120 25.94 -5.16 4.74
CA GLN A 120 27.16 -5.13 5.49
C GLN A 120 28.19 -6.09 4.85
N PRO A 121 29.51 -5.86 5.01
CA PRO A 121 30.54 -6.71 4.40
C PRO A 121 30.48 -8.19 4.78
N HIS A 122 29.84 -8.51 5.91
CA HIS A 122 29.68 -9.90 6.39
C HIS A 122 28.36 -10.54 5.95
N PHE A 123 27.48 -9.82 5.25
CA PHE A 123 26.23 -10.37 4.71
C PHE A 123 26.46 -11.10 3.40
N ASN A 124 25.64 -12.10 3.12
CA ASN A 124 25.59 -12.73 1.81
C ASN A 124 24.84 -11.83 0.80
N LEU A 125 25.52 -10.85 0.25
CA LEU A 125 24.92 -9.91 -0.70
C LEU A 125 24.52 -10.55 -2.04
N LYS A 126 24.82 -11.85 -2.23
CA LYS A 126 24.38 -12.66 -3.38
C LYS A 126 23.21 -13.56 -3.05
N GLU A 127 22.58 -13.34 -1.92
CA GLU A 127 21.38 -14.07 -1.53
C GLU A 127 20.23 -13.80 -2.52
N LYS A 128 19.45 -14.86 -2.79
CA LYS A 128 18.38 -14.84 -3.76
C LYS A 128 17.06 -15.25 -3.12
N ARG A 129 15.98 -14.78 -3.69
CA ARG A 129 14.64 -15.27 -3.37
C ARG A 129 14.50 -16.74 -3.75
N HIS A 130 13.78 -17.51 -2.94
CA HIS A 130 13.62 -18.95 -3.17
C HIS A 130 12.51 -19.29 -4.20
N TRP A 131 11.69 -18.31 -4.62
CA TRP A 131 10.59 -18.55 -5.56
C TRP A 131 10.91 -18.19 -7.02
N ASP A 132 11.90 -17.32 -7.28
CA ASP A 132 12.28 -16.90 -8.65
C ASP A 132 13.77 -16.67 -8.86
N GLU A 133 14.58 -16.92 -7.83
CA GLU A 133 16.05 -16.76 -7.82
C GLU A 133 16.58 -15.34 -8.08
N GLU A 134 15.75 -14.31 -8.00
CA GLU A 134 16.19 -12.93 -8.08
C GLU A 134 16.92 -12.50 -6.79
N PHE A 135 17.86 -11.58 -6.92
CA PHE A 135 18.62 -11.08 -5.78
C PHE A 135 17.72 -10.24 -4.84
N ILE A 136 17.97 -10.35 -3.52
CA ILE A 136 17.29 -9.57 -2.48
C ILE A 136 18.08 -8.35 -2.02
N TRP A 137 19.37 -8.28 -2.37
CA TRP A 137 20.22 -7.13 -2.12
C TRP A 137 20.45 -6.35 -3.40
N HIS A 138 20.16 -5.05 -3.36
CA HIS A 138 20.20 -4.18 -4.52
C HIS A 138 21.19 -3.03 -4.30
N GLU A 139 21.93 -2.66 -5.32
CA GLU A 139 22.87 -1.56 -5.26
C GLU A 139 22.34 -0.32 -5.98
N ARG A 140 22.47 0.85 -5.32
CA ARG A 140 22.15 2.15 -5.91
C ARG A 140 23.06 3.21 -5.30
N ASN A 141 23.75 3.98 -6.15
CA ASN A 141 24.64 5.09 -5.74
C ASN A 141 25.67 4.69 -4.66
N GLY A 142 26.24 3.50 -4.78
CA GLY A 142 27.26 2.99 -3.86
C GLY A 142 26.74 2.52 -2.50
N LYS A 143 25.42 2.49 -2.29
CA LYS A 143 24.77 1.87 -1.12
C LYS A 143 24.08 0.59 -1.53
N THR A 144 24.19 -0.44 -0.70
CA THR A 144 23.47 -1.71 -0.87
C THR A 144 22.33 -1.77 0.16
N TYR A 145 21.12 -2.08 -0.28
CA TYR A 145 19.93 -2.18 0.57
C TYR A 145 19.16 -3.47 0.29
N TYR A 146 18.39 -3.88 1.29
CA TYR A 146 17.52 -5.05 1.21
C TYR A 146 16.19 -4.69 0.56
N GLY A 147 15.72 -5.57 -0.32
CA GLY A 147 14.42 -5.42 -0.99
C GLY A 147 13.97 -6.77 -1.52
N VAL A 148 13.25 -7.54 -0.70
CA VAL A 148 12.83 -8.90 -1.06
C VAL A 148 11.93 -8.94 -2.29
N PHE A 149 11.14 -7.89 -2.52
CA PHE A 149 10.26 -7.78 -3.69
C PHE A 149 10.91 -7.07 -4.89
N GLY A 150 12.19 -6.68 -4.77
CA GLY A 150 12.97 -6.08 -5.86
C GLY A 150 13.52 -4.71 -5.52
N GLY A 151 14.41 -4.20 -6.38
CA GLY A 151 15.12 -2.94 -6.15
C GLY A 151 14.25 -1.68 -6.15
N SER A 152 13.01 -1.77 -6.63
CA SER A 152 12.02 -0.67 -6.53
C SER A 152 11.24 -0.67 -5.21
N SER A 153 11.43 -1.71 -4.37
CA SER A 153 10.64 -1.97 -3.15
C SER A 153 11.57 -2.22 -1.96
N PRO A 154 12.31 -1.20 -1.47
CA PRO A 154 13.18 -1.34 -0.30
C PRO A 154 12.39 -1.70 0.96
N ASP A 155 12.83 -2.74 1.67
CA ASP A 155 12.19 -3.25 2.87
C ASP A 155 12.44 -2.33 4.07
N LEU A 156 11.43 -2.19 4.93
CA LEU A 156 11.49 -1.43 6.15
C LEU A 156 12.17 -2.22 7.28
N ASN A 157 12.92 -1.52 8.12
CA ASN A 157 13.61 -2.10 9.27
C ASN A 157 12.72 -2.09 10.52
N TYR A 158 12.01 -3.16 10.78
CA TYR A 158 11.12 -3.29 11.94
C TYR A 158 11.84 -3.52 13.28
N ASP A 159 13.17 -3.67 13.29
CA ASP A 159 13.96 -3.57 14.52
C ASP A 159 14.07 -2.11 15.01
N ASN A 160 13.73 -1.15 14.15
CA ASN A 160 13.66 0.25 14.52
C ASN A 160 12.26 0.61 15.08
N PRO A 161 12.16 1.02 16.36
CA PRO A 161 10.86 1.35 16.96
C PRO A 161 10.15 2.54 16.31
N GLU A 162 10.87 3.44 15.64
CA GLU A 162 10.24 4.54 14.90
C GLU A 162 9.49 4.04 13.66
N VAL A 163 9.98 2.99 12.99
CA VAL A 163 9.28 2.35 11.87
C VAL A 163 7.98 1.73 12.36
N VAL A 164 8.03 1.03 13.50
CA VAL A 164 6.81 0.48 14.14
C VAL A 164 5.82 1.61 14.44
N GLN A 165 6.29 2.72 15.03
CA GLN A 165 5.44 3.86 15.36
C GLN A 165 4.80 4.48 14.10
N LYS A 166 5.57 4.64 13.01
CA LYS A 166 5.06 5.14 11.73
C LYS A 166 4.00 4.21 11.14
N SER A 167 4.18 2.90 11.26
CA SER A 167 3.18 1.92 10.83
C SER A 167 1.88 2.05 11.63
N LEU A 168 1.96 2.28 12.95
CA LEU A 168 0.79 2.53 13.79
C LEU A 168 0.06 3.84 13.41
N GLU A 169 0.80 4.91 13.10
CA GLU A 169 0.23 6.18 12.64
C GLU A 169 -0.55 5.99 11.31
N ILE A 170 -0.03 5.18 10.39
CA ILE A 170 -0.70 4.84 9.13
C ILE A 170 -2.01 4.08 9.40
N LEU A 171 -1.97 3.06 10.27
CA LEU A 171 -3.16 2.30 10.65
C LEU A 171 -4.22 3.22 11.26
N GLU A 172 -3.83 4.07 12.22
CA GLU A 172 -4.74 5.01 12.90
C GLU A 172 -5.40 5.97 11.91
N PHE A 173 -4.65 6.48 10.93
CA PHE A 173 -5.18 7.38 9.91
C PHE A 173 -6.35 6.72 9.14
N TRP A 174 -6.16 5.50 8.64
CA TRP A 174 -7.18 4.82 7.86
C TRP A 174 -8.36 4.31 8.72
N LEU A 175 -8.11 3.90 9.96
CA LEU A 175 -9.17 3.59 10.91
C LEU A 175 -10.06 4.81 11.18
N ASN A 176 -9.47 6.00 11.32
CA ASN A 176 -10.21 7.24 11.52
C ASN A 176 -11.05 7.64 10.28
N LEU A 177 -10.69 7.17 9.10
CA LEU A 177 -11.50 7.31 7.88
C LEU A 177 -12.61 6.25 7.77
N GLY A 178 -12.67 5.29 8.71
CA GLY A 178 -13.73 4.30 8.80
C GLY A 178 -13.38 2.93 8.20
N VAL A 179 -12.12 2.63 7.91
CA VAL A 179 -11.70 1.28 7.50
C VAL A 179 -11.95 0.30 8.64
N ASP A 180 -12.57 -0.86 8.36
CA ASP A 180 -12.91 -1.88 9.36
C ASP A 180 -11.78 -2.88 9.62
N GLY A 181 -10.78 -2.96 8.74
CA GLY A 181 -9.67 -3.88 8.90
C GLY A 181 -8.62 -3.77 7.80
N PHE A 182 -7.55 -4.52 7.97
CA PHE A 182 -6.40 -4.52 7.07
C PHE A 182 -6.03 -5.94 6.65
N ARG A 183 -5.60 -6.08 5.42
CA ARG A 183 -4.83 -7.22 4.96
C ARG A 183 -3.37 -6.78 4.89
N PHE A 184 -2.52 -7.35 5.72
CA PHE A 184 -1.08 -7.14 5.63
C PHE A 184 -0.49 -8.07 4.57
N ASP A 185 0.24 -7.48 3.66
CA ASP A 185 0.91 -8.20 2.59
C ASP A 185 2.31 -8.60 3.00
#